data_1c80a3932554360035660b424ad6a926
#
_entry.id   1c80a3932554360035660b424ad6a926
#
_cell.length_a   1.000
_cell.length_b   1.000
_cell.length_c   1.000
_cell.angle_alpha   90.00
_cell.angle_beta   90.00
_cell.angle_gamma   90.00
#
_symmetry.space_group_name_H-M   'P 1'
#
loop_
_entity.id
_entity.type
_entity.pdbx_description
1 polymer ?
#
loop_
_entity_poly.entity_id
_entity_poly.type
_entity_poly.pdbx_seq_one_letter_code
_entity_poly.pdbx_strand_id
1 'polypeptide(L)'
;MKVWVVGRGGLLGGGVEIESKSFGEIFVPTENFIWSDSTKLRQQFSDSCRQFSRTVGLQPWTIMWCAGKGTLSSSNEQMDIETLEFKEFLNTVSKDFDEDALKRGSIFFASTAGGVYARSENPPFTENTTPQPDSSYGSAKLRQEGMLLDFSESYGTLVVIGRISNLYGANQDFSKNQGLISTICDSILCRQPINLFVRLETSKNYIHLSDAAKIIVNTMRLVSGQGTTNSKYLKLIVADENLTVGNILSVAKSVLRIKPLVTVSTKSKHNEQPRVISFRSVILTSADSFSKIQFNVGIKCVMQVLRSDFMRNGWRTTSSRN
;
A
#
# COMPACT_ATOMS: atom_id res chain seq x y z
N MET A 1 -22.25 -1.73 9.34
CA MET A 1 -21.49 -0.97 8.33
C MET A 1 -21.02 -1.93 7.25
N LYS A 2 -21.05 -1.51 5.99
CA LYS A 2 -20.57 -2.29 4.84
C LYS A 2 -19.19 -1.81 4.43
N VAL A 3 -18.28 -2.72 4.10
CA VAL A 3 -16.90 -2.41 3.71
C VAL A 3 -16.59 -3.04 2.36
N TRP A 4 -16.06 -2.25 1.44
CA TRP A 4 -15.59 -2.73 0.15
C TRP A 4 -14.10 -2.44 -0.02
N VAL A 5 -13.28 -3.48 -0.22
CA VAL A 5 -11.85 -3.35 -0.48
C VAL A 5 -11.59 -3.49 -1.99
N VAL A 6 -11.27 -2.39 -2.64
CA VAL A 6 -10.86 -2.36 -4.05
C VAL A 6 -9.36 -2.66 -4.14
N GLY A 7 -8.98 -3.64 -4.95
CA GLY A 7 -7.60 -4.13 -5.02
C GLY A 7 -7.30 -5.27 -4.04
N ARG A 8 -8.32 -6.02 -3.59
CA ARG A 8 -8.25 -7.15 -2.65
C ARG A 8 -7.25 -8.26 -3.04
N GLY A 9 -6.97 -8.41 -4.33
CA GLY A 9 -5.98 -9.38 -4.83
C GLY A 9 -4.51 -8.94 -4.67
N GLY A 10 -4.25 -7.69 -4.29
CA GLY A 10 -2.91 -7.16 -4.03
C GLY A 10 -2.45 -7.42 -2.60
N LEU A 11 -1.14 -7.19 -2.35
CA LEU A 11 -0.53 -7.37 -1.02
C LEU A 11 -1.29 -6.57 0.05
N LEU A 12 -1.44 -5.25 -0.13
CA LEU A 12 -2.12 -4.40 0.83
C LEU A 12 -3.60 -4.74 0.94
N GLY A 13 -4.29 -4.82 -0.21
CA GLY A 13 -5.74 -5.02 -0.24
C GLY A 13 -6.18 -6.33 0.41
N GLY A 14 -5.43 -7.43 0.20
CA GLY A 14 -5.70 -8.70 0.88
C GLY A 14 -5.55 -8.62 2.39
N GLY A 15 -4.50 -7.94 2.88
CA GLY A 15 -4.31 -7.74 4.32
C GLY A 15 -5.39 -6.83 4.93
N VAL A 16 -5.73 -5.75 4.25
CA VAL A 16 -6.78 -4.82 4.69
C VAL A 16 -8.15 -5.51 4.71
N GLU A 17 -8.46 -6.36 3.71
CA GLU A 17 -9.72 -7.11 3.70
C GLU A 17 -9.84 -8.06 4.90
N ILE A 18 -8.76 -8.80 5.20
CA ILE A 18 -8.74 -9.71 6.34
C ILE A 18 -9.01 -8.95 7.66
N GLU A 19 -8.30 -7.85 7.87
CA GLU A 19 -8.44 -7.04 9.09
C GLU A 19 -9.81 -6.34 9.17
N SER A 20 -10.36 -5.92 8.02
CA SER A 20 -11.64 -5.22 7.93
C SER A 20 -12.85 -6.08 8.33
N LYS A 21 -12.72 -7.40 8.40
CA LYS A 21 -13.77 -8.30 8.95
C LYS A 21 -14.11 -7.97 10.40
N SER A 22 -13.18 -7.40 11.16
CA SER A 22 -13.41 -6.93 12.53
C SER A 22 -14.10 -5.54 12.59
N PHE A 23 -14.22 -4.87 11.44
CA PHE A 23 -14.71 -3.51 11.32
C PHE A 23 -16.12 -3.45 10.72
N GLY A 24 -16.44 -4.33 9.77
CA GLY A 24 -17.73 -4.36 9.11
C GLY A 24 -17.92 -5.60 8.24
N GLU A 25 -19.08 -5.70 7.63
CA GLU A 25 -19.41 -6.76 6.68
C GLU A 25 -18.77 -6.47 5.32
N ILE A 26 -17.99 -7.43 4.83
CA ILE A 26 -17.24 -7.27 3.59
C ILE A 26 -18.14 -7.47 2.38
N PHE A 27 -18.20 -6.46 1.52
CA PHE A 27 -18.77 -6.58 0.19
C PHE A 27 -17.74 -7.14 -0.78
N VAL A 28 -18.15 -8.13 -1.55
CA VAL A 28 -17.34 -8.75 -2.61
C VAL A 28 -18.10 -8.60 -3.92
N PRO A 29 -17.54 -7.89 -4.92
CA PRO A 29 -18.13 -7.84 -6.26
C PRO A 29 -18.32 -9.24 -6.85
N THR A 30 -19.33 -9.42 -7.68
CA THR A 30 -19.61 -10.70 -8.35
C THR A 30 -18.51 -11.10 -9.34
N GLU A 31 -17.79 -10.11 -9.89
CA GLU A 31 -16.72 -10.33 -10.84
C GLU A 31 -15.41 -9.70 -10.37
N ASN A 32 -14.30 -10.31 -10.74
CA ASN A 32 -12.97 -9.71 -10.55
C ASN A 32 -12.71 -8.64 -11.61
N PHE A 33 -12.11 -7.52 -11.21
CA PHE A 33 -11.76 -6.44 -12.12
C PHE A 33 -10.68 -6.83 -13.13
N ILE A 34 -10.92 -6.52 -14.40
CA ILE A 34 -9.99 -6.74 -15.51
C ILE A 34 -9.23 -5.43 -15.76
N TRP A 35 -8.17 -5.21 -14.99
CA TRP A 35 -7.34 -3.99 -15.03
C TRP A 35 -6.59 -3.76 -16.33
N SER A 36 -6.53 -4.76 -17.23
CA SER A 36 -5.87 -4.65 -18.54
C SER A 36 -6.79 -4.12 -19.64
N ASP A 37 -8.08 -3.98 -19.37
CA ASP A 37 -9.10 -3.55 -20.34
C ASP A 37 -9.92 -2.41 -19.73
N SER A 38 -9.59 -1.18 -20.09
CA SER A 38 -10.22 0.02 -19.54
C SER A 38 -11.73 0.09 -19.80
N THR A 39 -12.21 -0.46 -20.91
CA THR A 39 -13.65 -0.48 -21.24
C THR A 39 -14.41 -1.43 -20.33
N LYS A 40 -13.91 -2.65 -20.18
CA LYS A 40 -14.49 -3.64 -19.26
C LYS A 40 -14.40 -3.17 -17.82
N LEU A 41 -13.28 -2.58 -17.43
CA LEU A 41 -13.07 -2.06 -16.08
C LEU A 41 -14.11 -0.99 -15.70
N ARG A 42 -14.41 -0.04 -16.61
CA ARG A 42 -15.46 0.97 -16.37
C ARG A 42 -16.83 0.34 -16.18
N GLN A 43 -17.19 -0.66 -17.00
CA GLN A 43 -18.43 -1.38 -16.84
C GLN A 43 -18.49 -2.11 -15.51
N GLN A 44 -17.41 -2.81 -15.13
CA GLN A 44 -17.29 -3.52 -13.86
C GLN A 44 -17.35 -2.57 -12.66
N PHE A 45 -16.78 -1.37 -12.76
CA PHE A 45 -16.93 -0.33 -11.72
C PHE A 45 -18.39 0.06 -11.54
N SER A 46 -19.09 0.35 -12.65
CA SER A 46 -20.50 0.73 -12.62
C SER A 46 -21.38 -0.38 -12.02
N ASP A 47 -21.19 -1.61 -12.45
CA ASP A 47 -21.98 -2.73 -11.93
C ASP A 47 -21.70 -3.01 -10.45
N SER A 48 -20.44 -2.96 -10.04
CA SER A 48 -20.03 -3.15 -8.65
C SER A 48 -20.50 -2.01 -7.74
N CYS A 49 -20.42 -0.76 -8.19
CA CYS A 49 -20.91 0.39 -7.42
C CYS A 49 -22.42 0.30 -7.20
N ARG A 50 -23.21 -0.04 -8.24
CA ARG A 50 -24.65 -0.27 -8.11
C ARG A 50 -24.99 -1.41 -7.16
N GLN A 51 -24.26 -2.53 -7.22
CA GLN A 51 -24.43 -3.64 -6.28
C GLN A 51 -24.12 -3.21 -4.86
N PHE A 52 -23.01 -2.49 -4.68
CA PHE A 52 -22.59 -2.01 -3.36
C PHE A 52 -23.59 -1.00 -2.78
N SER A 53 -24.01 -0.01 -3.57
CA SER A 53 -25.03 0.99 -3.17
C SER A 53 -26.33 0.32 -2.69
N ARG A 54 -26.83 -0.69 -3.43
CA ARG A 54 -28.01 -1.47 -3.01
C ARG A 54 -27.77 -2.24 -1.70
N THR A 55 -26.57 -2.80 -1.53
CA THR A 55 -26.20 -3.57 -0.33
C THR A 55 -26.07 -2.66 0.90
N VAL A 56 -25.63 -1.43 0.72
CA VAL A 56 -25.46 -0.43 1.77
C VAL A 56 -26.82 0.01 2.32
N GLY A 57 -27.79 0.32 1.47
CA GLY A 57 -29.07 0.90 1.89
C GLY A 57 -28.88 2.16 2.74
N LEU A 58 -29.45 2.18 3.94
CA LEU A 58 -29.33 3.30 4.88
C LEU A 58 -28.12 3.19 5.84
N GLN A 59 -27.30 2.15 5.71
CA GLN A 59 -26.18 1.94 6.62
C GLN A 59 -24.97 2.81 6.25
N PRO A 60 -24.08 3.14 7.20
CA PRO A 60 -22.75 3.66 6.89
C PRO A 60 -21.95 2.67 6.07
N TRP A 61 -21.09 3.18 5.21
CA TRP A 61 -20.24 2.37 4.35
C TRP A 61 -18.80 2.91 4.27
N THR A 62 -17.90 2.02 3.91
CA THR A 62 -16.49 2.35 3.72
C THR A 62 -15.98 1.69 2.45
N ILE A 63 -15.33 2.46 1.59
CA ILE A 63 -14.52 1.96 0.49
C ILE A 63 -13.05 2.10 0.87
N MET A 64 -12.29 1.00 0.77
CA MET A 64 -10.84 0.96 0.96
C MET A 64 -10.17 0.84 -0.42
N TRP A 65 -9.71 1.94 -0.99
CA TRP A 65 -9.00 1.91 -2.27
C TRP A 65 -7.54 1.52 -2.04
N CYS A 66 -7.24 0.23 -2.25
CA CYS A 66 -5.91 -0.38 -2.17
C CYS A 66 -5.38 -0.82 -3.55
N ALA A 67 -6.06 -0.45 -4.63
CA ALA A 67 -5.65 -0.75 -5.99
C ALA A 67 -4.53 0.17 -6.46
N GLY A 68 -3.68 -0.37 -7.32
CA GLY A 68 -2.57 0.32 -7.97
C GLY A 68 -1.44 -0.65 -8.29
N LYS A 69 -0.80 -0.45 -9.43
CA LYS A 69 0.37 -1.21 -9.90
C LYS A 69 1.64 -0.36 -9.95
N GLY A 70 1.49 0.96 -9.75
CA GLY A 70 2.57 1.92 -9.82
C GLY A 70 3.68 1.66 -8.82
N THR A 71 4.91 1.95 -9.27
CA THR A 71 6.14 1.86 -8.48
C THR A 71 7.04 3.06 -8.79
N LEU A 72 8.11 3.24 -8.04
CA LEU A 72 9.09 4.30 -8.29
C LEU A 72 9.71 4.25 -9.70
N SER A 73 9.67 3.10 -10.39
CA SER A 73 10.16 2.91 -11.75
C SER A 73 9.08 3.01 -12.83
N SER A 74 7.83 3.27 -12.46
CA SER A 74 6.74 3.41 -13.43
C SER A 74 6.88 4.65 -14.29
N SER A 75 6.51 4.53 -15.58
CA SER A 75 6.50 5.67 -16.51
C SER A 75 5.34 6.64 -16.22
N ASN A 76 5.40 7.83 -16.83
CA ASN A 76 4.31 8.80 -16.75
C ASN A 76 3.00 8.21 -17.30
N GLU A 77 3.07 7.55 -18.46
CA GLU A 77 1.90 6.97 -19.14
C GLU A 77 1.21 5.91 -18.26
N GLN A 78 2.00 5.05 -17.59
CA GLN A 78 1.47 4.05 -16.66
C GLN A 78 0.75 4.71 -15.48
N MET A 79 1.33 5.78 -14.95
CA MET A 79 0.75 6.50 -13.83
C MET A 79 -0.45 7.36 -14.20
N ASP A 80 -0.50 7.86 -15.42
CA ASP A 80 -1.65 8.60 -15.94
C ASP A 80 -2.86 7.65 -16.14
N ILE A 81 -2.63 6.43 -16.64
CA ILE A 81 -3.68 5.40 -16.74
C ILE A 81 -4.24 5.08 -15.34
N GLU A 82 -3.37 4.80 -14.35
CA GLU A 82 -3.79 4.51 -12.96
C GLU A 82 -4.58 5.68 -12.35
N THR A 83 -4.19 6.91 -12.68
CA THR A 83 -4.87 8.12 -12.20
C THR A 83 -6.25 8.29 -12.85
N LEU A 84 -6.38 7.98 -14.14
CA LEU A 84 -7.66 7.99 -14.83
C LEU A 84 -8.60 6.90 -14.30
N GLU A 85 -8.11 5.69 -14.04
CA GLU A 85 -8.89 4.60 -13.45
C GLU A 85 -9.47 5.01 -12.09
N PHE A 86 -8.67 5.65 -11.24
CA PHE A 86 -9.15 6.16 -9.95
C PHE A 86 -10.21 7.26 -10.10
N LYS A 87 -9.99 8.20 -11.03
CA LYS A 87 -10.96 9.25 -11.35
C LYS A 87 -12.31 8.67 -11.81
N GLU A 88 -12.26 7.71 -12.73
CA GLU A 88 -13.46 7.02 -13.24
C GLU A 88 -14.20 6.27 -12.11
N PHE A 89 -13.47 5.66 -11.20
CA PHE A 89 -14.06 5.02 -10.04
C PHE A 89 -14.79 6.02 -9.14
N LEU A 90 -14.17 7.15 -8.79
CA LEU A 90 -14.82 8.21 -8.00
C LEU A 90 -16.06 8.78 -8.68
N ASN A 91 -15.98 9.02 -10.00
CA ASN A 91 -17.13 9.47 -10.79
C ASN A 91 -18.29 8.45 -10.76
N THR A 92 -17.96 7.16 -10.74
CA THR A 92 -18.97 6.09 -10.67
C THR A 92 -19.62 6.05 -9.30
N VAL A 93 -18.84 6.20 -8.23
CA VAL A 93 -19.38 6.30 -6.86
C VAL A 93 -20.34 7.49 -6.74
N SER A 94 -19.95 8.66 -7.24
CA SER A 94 -20.83 9.85 -7.17
C SER A 94 -22.12 9.73 -7.98
N LYS A 95 -22.16 8.89 -9.00
CA LYS A 95 -23.37 8.65 -9.82
C LYS A 95 -24.32 7.61 -9.22
N ASP A 96 -23.77 6.58 -8.60
CA ASP A 96 -24.54 5.42 -8.17
C ASP A 96 -25.00 5.52 -6.69
N PHE A 97 -24.52 6.52 -5.95
CA PHE A 97 -24.95 6.83 -4.59
C PHE A 97 -25.72 8.17 -4.55
N ASP A 98 -26.82 8.20 -3.82
CA ASP A 98 -27.51 9.47 -3.54
C ASP A 98 -26.70 10.36 -2.57
N GLU A 99 -27.10 11.63 -2.47
CA GLU A 99 -26.39 12.63 -1.66
C GLU A 99 -26.30 12.24 -0.18
N ASP A 100 -27.36 11.69 0.40
CA ASP A 100 -27.37 11.27 1.78
C ASP A 100 -26.50 10.02 2.01
N ALA A 101 -26.46 9.09 1.06
CA ALA A 101 -25.58 7.95 1.10
C ALA A 101 -24.11 8.39 1.02
N LEU A 102 -23.77 9.37 0.17
CA LEU A 102 -22.41 9.92 0.06
C LEU A 102 -21.95 10.57 1.38
N LYS A 103 -22.83 11.31 2.07
CA LYS A 103 -22.53 11.91 3.38
C LYS A 103 -22.33 10.86 4.49
N ARG A 104 -22.95 9.68 4.37
CA ARG A 104 -22.74 8.57 5.33
C ARG A 104 -21.55 7.69 4.99
N GLY A 105 -20.88 7.95 3.88
CA GLY A 105 -19.75 7.19 3.37
C GLY A 105 -18.40 7.63 3.89
N SER A 106 -17.46 6.72 3.82
CA SER A 106 -16.05 7.02 4.02
C SER A 106 -15.19 6.31 2.98
N ILE A 107 -14.10 6.97 2.56
CA ILE A 107 -13.16 6.41 1.60
C ILE A 107 -11.75 6.49 2.18
N PHE A 108 -11.07 5.34 2.26
CA PHE A 108 -9.64 5.25 2.49
C PHE A 108 -8.91 5.13 1.14
N PHE A 109 -7.84 5.88 0.98
CA PHE A 109 -6.96 5.83 -0.20
C PHE A 109 -5.54 5.46 0.18
N ALA A 110 -5.01 4.39 -0.42
CA ALA A 110 -3.63 3.96 -0.26
C ALA A 110 -2.68 4.83 -1.10
N SER A 111 -1.98 5.73 -0.43
CA SER A 111 -0.91 6.56 -0.99
C SER A 111 0.47 6.05 -0.53
N THR A 112 1.53 6.79 -0.80
CA THR A 112 2.92 6.43 -0.52
C THR A 112 3.65 7.49 0.28
N ALA A 113 4.30 7.11 1.37
CA ALA A 113 5.17 8.03 2.11
C ALA A 113 6.50 8.23 1.36
N GLY A 114 7.16 7.14 0.96
CA GLY A 114 8.47 7.22 0.30
C GLY A 114 8.44 7.93 -1.05
N GLY A 115 7.34 7.82 -1.80
CA GLY A 115 7.19 8.48 -3.10
C GLY A 115 6.93 9.97 -3.00
N VAL A 116 6.07 10.39 -2.05
CA VAL A 116 5.68 11.81 -1.95
C VAL A 116 6.69 12.66 -1.19
N TYR A 117 7.50 12.07 -0.29
CA TYR A 117 8.51 12.79 0.48
C TYR A 117 9.95 12.58 -0.03
N ALA A 118 10.12 12.08 -1.26
CA ALA A 118 11.42 11.67 -1.79
C ALA A 118 12.49 12.78 -1.76
N ARG A 119 12.11 14.04 -1.97
CA ARG A 119 12.97 15.22 -1.90
C ARG A 119 12.65 16.16 -0.74
N SER A 120 11.74 15.80 0.15
CA SER A 120 11.45 16.60 1.33
C SER A 120 12.67 16.67 2.24
N GLU A 121 12.79 17.78 2.96
CA GLU A 121 13.93 18.06 3.84
C GLU A 121 13.56 17.86 5.30
N ASN A 122 14.59 17.69 6.16
CA ASN A 122 14.49 17.61 7.61
C ASN A 122 13.65 16.42 8.12
N PRO A 123 14.06 15.15 7.84
CA PRO A 123 13.45 14.00 8.49
C PRO A 123 13.62 14.01 10.02
N PRO A 124 12.74 13.38 10.81
CA PRO A 124 11.65 12.52 10.37
C PRO A 124 10.48 13.29 9.76
N PHE A 125 9.98 12.81 8.62
CA PHE A 125 8.80 13.40 7.97
C PHE A 125 7.54 13.04 8.74
N THR A 126 6.61 14.01 8.80
CA THR A 126 5.30 13.86 9.45
C THR A 126 4.19 14.18 8.46
N GLU A 127 2.94 14.05 8.88
CA GLU A 127 1.79 14.46 8.08
C GLU A 127 1.81 15.97 7.72
N ASN A 128 2.52 16.78 8.54
CA ASN A 128 2.65 18.23 8.32
C ASN A 128 3.82 18.59 7.38
N THR A 129 4.65 17.61 6.99
CA THR A 129 5.77 17.87 6.08
C THR A 129 5.27 18.14 4.66
N THR A 130 5.78 19.18 4.03
CA THR A 130 5.45 19.50 2.64
C THR A 130 5.96 18.40 1.71
N PRO A 131 5.08 17.76 0.91
CA PRO A 131 5.49 16.71 -0.01
C PRO A 131 6.31 17.28 -1.17
N GLN A 132 7.40 16.60 -1.53
CA GLN A 132 8.27 16.91 -2.67
C GLN A 132 8.59 15.58 -3.40
N PRO A 133 7.74 15.14 -4.32
CA PRO A 133 7.95 13.90 -5.06
C PRO A 133 9.10 14.05 -6.07
N ASP A 134 9.78 12.94 -6.35
CA ASP A 134 10.88 12.84 -7.31
C ASP A 134 10.60 11.87 -8.46
N SER A 135 9.42 11.30 -8.51
CA SER A 135 9.05 10.29 -9.50
C SER A 135 7.65 10.52 -10.04
N SER A 136 7.39 9.99 -11.24
CA SER A 136 6.04 9.93 -11.82
C SER A 136 5.03 9.30 -10.85
N TYR A 137 5.46 8.27 -10.13
CA TYR A 137 4.66 7.59 -9.13
C TYR A 137 4.27 8.51 -7.97
N GLY A 138 5.23 9.19 -7.34
CA GLY A 138 4.96 10.11 -6.22
C GLY A 138 4.06 11.28 -6.65
N SER A 139 4.33 11.86 -7.83
CA SER A 139 3.52 12.95 -8.40
C SER A 139 2.10 12.51 -8.71
N ALA A 140 1.92 11.31 -9.28
CA ALA A 140 0.60 10.77 -9.56
C ALA A 140 -0.19 10.49 -8.27
N LYS A 141 0.46 9.94 -7.23
CA LYS A 141 -0.19 9.74 -5.94
C LYS A 141 -0.67 11.04 -5.33
N LEU A 142 0.09 12.14 -5.41
CA LEU A 142 -0.38 13.45 -4.97
C LEU A 142 -1.57 13.96 -5.79
N ARG A 143 -1.59 13.76 -7.13
CA ARG A 143 -2.76 14.10 -7.94
C ARG A 143 -3.99 13.31 -7.53
N GLN A 144 -3.84 12.01 -7.25
CA GLN A 144 -4.93 11.15 -6.77
C GLN A 144 -5.41 11.55 -5.37
N GLU A 145 -4.50 11.95 -4.46
CA GLU A 145 -4.87 12.54 -3.17
C GLU A 145 -5.73 13.79 -3.36
N GLY A 146 -5.34 14.71 -4.25
CA GLY A 146 -6.11 15.90 -4.59
C GLY A 146 -7.52 15.57 -5.09
N MET A 147 -7.66 14.63 -6.04
CA MET A 147 -8.96 14.19 -6.55
C MET A 147 -9.89 13.67 -5.43
N LEU A 148 -9.34 12.96 -4.45
CA LEU A 148 -10.12 12.46 -3.32
C LEU A 148 -10.56 13.59 -2.37
N LEU A 149 -9.69 14.59 -2.16
CA LEU A 149 -10.03 15.78 -1.36
C LEU A 149 -11.14 16.59 -2.03
N ASP A 150 -11.08 16.79 -3.36
CA ASP A 150 -12.13 17.46 -4.15
C ASP A 150 -13.44 16.68 -4.09
N PHE A 151 -13.38 15.36 -4.15
CA PHE A 151 -14.55 14.49 -3.98
C PHE A 151 -15.20 14.67 -2.61
N SER A 152 -14.39 14.67 -1.54
CA SER A 152 -14.87 14.92 -0.17
C SER A 152 -15.57 16.28 -0.06
N GLU A 153 -14.98 17.31 -0.65
CA GLU A 153 -15.53 18.68 -0.63
C GLU A 153 -16.86 18.79 -1.37
N SER A 154 -16.96 18.11 -2.52
CA SER A 154 -18.15 18.15 -3.37
C SER A 154 -19.33 17.36 -2.79
N TYR A 155 -19.05 16.25 -2.10
CA TYR A 155 -20.10 15.28 -1.70
C TYR A 155 -20.24 15.07 -0.18
N GLY A 156 -19.39 15.70 0.63
CA GLY A 156 -19.45 15.57 2.08
C GLY A 156 -18.98 14.20 2.61
N THR A 157 -18.40 13.36 1.76
CA THR A 157 -17.87 12.03 2.13
C THR A 157 -16.62 12.19 2.99
N LEU A 158 -16.52 11.45 4.09
CA LEU A 158 -15.30 11.39 4.92
C LEU A 158 -14.18 10.70 4.14
N VAL A 159 -12.98 11.28 4.14
CA VAL A 159 -11.82 10.67 3.45
C VAL A 159 -10.60 10.56 4.33
N VAL A 160 -9.87 9.47 4.16
CA VAL A 160 -8.59 9.21 4.79
C VAL A 160 -7.55 8.87 3.74
N ILE A 161 -6.50 9.66 3.67
CA ILE A 161 -5.34 9.41 2.83
C ILE A 161 -4.27 8.73 3.69
N GLY A 162 -3.95 7.49 3.38
CA GLY A 162 -2.92 6.71 4.06
C GLY A 162 -1.61 6.74 3.28
N ARG A 163 -0.61 7.54 3.70
CA ARG A 163 0.74 7.50 3.14
C ARG A 163 1.55 6.39 3.80
N ILE A 164 1.74 5.30 3.06
CA ILE A 164 2.33 4.06 3.54
C ILE A 164 3.83 4.04 3.24
N SER A 165 4.64 3.60 4.21
CA SER A 165 6.08 3.37 4.02
C SER A 165 6.35 2.11 3.21
N ASN A 166 7.60 1.58 3.21
CA ASN A 166 7.91 0.38 2.44
C ASN A 166 7.20 -0.83 3.04
N LEU A 167 6.15 -1.27 2.35
CA LEU A 167 5.34 -2.41 2.76
C LEU A 167 6.05 -3.73 2.46
N TYR A 168 6.03 -4.67 3.39
CA TYR A 168 6.50 -6.03 3.17
C TYR A 168 5.59 -7.04 3.89
N GLY A 169 5.61 -8.29 3.44
CA GLY A 169 4.82 -9.36 4.07
C GLY A 169 4.66 -10.58 3.17
N ALA A 170 3.95 -11.57 3.71
CA ALA A 170 3.49 -12.74 2.97
C ALA A 170 2.50 -12.32 1.87
N ASN A 171 2.39 -13.12 0.81
CA ASN A 171 1.51 -12.89 -0.35
C ASN A 171 1.95 -11.75 -1.31
N GLN A 172 3.20 -11.30 -1.21
CA GLN A 172 3.74 -10.41 -2.23
C GLN A 172 3.90 -11.19 -3.55
N ASP A 173 3.55 -10.53 -4.66
CA ASP A 173 3.79 -11.11 -6.00
C ASP A 173 5.30 -11.03 -6.31
N PHE A 174 5.99 -12.15 -6.10
CA PHE A 174 7.44 -12.25 -6.30
C PHE A 174 7.86 -12.19 -7.77
N SER A 175 6.91 -12.35 -8.72
CA SER A 175 7.20 -12.19 -10.14
C SER A 175 7.57 -10.77 -10.52
N LYS A 176 7.18 -9.78 -9.70
CA LYS A 176 7.39 -8.35 -9.96
C LYS A 176 8.75 -7.83 -9.53
N ASN A 177 9.63 -8.65 -8.95
CA ASN A 177 10.94 -8.22 -8.40
C ASN A 177 10.87 -6.94 -7.55
N GLN A 178 9.78 -6.76 -6.80
CA GLN A 178 9.53 -5.59 -5.98
C GLN A 178 9.77 -5.88 -4.50
N GLY A 179 10.41 -4.93 -3.83
CA GLY A 179 10.65 -4.98 -2.40
C GLY A 179 11.96 -5.67 -2.04
N LEU A 180 12.85 -4.91 -1.39
CA LEU A 180 14.17 -5.38 -0.98
C LEU A 180 14.10 -6.67 -0.13
N ILE A 181 13.17 -6.72 0.83
CA ILE A 181 13.03 -7.85 1.76
C ILE A 181 12.66 -9.13 1.00
N SER A 182 11.68 -9.04 0.10
CA SER A 182 11.24 -10.17 -0.72
C SER A 182 12.34 -10.64 -1.67
N THR A 183 13.06 -9.71 -2.32
CA THR A 183 14.20 -10.04 -3.18
C THR A 183 15.31 -10.73 -2.39
N ILE A 184 15.64 -10.28 -1.19
CA ILE A 184 16.61 -10.92 -0.32
C ILE A 184 16.16 -12.34 0.03
N CYS A 185 14.93 -12.53 0.45
CA CYS A 185 14.39 -13.84 0.83
C CYS A 185 14.34 -14.81 -0.36
N ASP A 186 13.91 -14.35 -1.54
CA ASP A 186 13.87 -15.15 -2.77
C ASP A 186 15.28 -15.55 -3.22
N SER A 187 16.24 -14.60 -3.24
CA SER A 187 17.63 -14.89 -3.60
C SER A 187 18.27 -15.91 -2.66
N ILE A 188 18.00 -15.81 -1.36
CA ILE A 188 18.47 -16.79 -0.37
C ILE A 188 17.85 -18.17 -0.63
N LEU A 189 16.56 -18.24 -0.90
CA LEU A 189 15.86 -19.50 -1.18
C LEU A 189 16.40 -20.17 -2.45
N CYS A 190 16.60 -19.36 -3.49
CA CYS A 190 17.11 -19.81 -4.79
C CYS A 190 18.64 -19.99 -4.82
N ARG A 191 19.37 -19.72 -3.74
CA ARG A 191 20.85 -19.73 -3.66
C ARG A 191 21.51 -18.85 -4.71
N GLN A 192 20.85 -17.71 -5.02
CA GLN A 192 21.35 -16.75 -6.00
C GLN A 192 22.03 -15.56 -5.29
N PRO A 193 23.00 -14.88 -5.93
CA PRO A 193 23.56 -13.66 -5.40
C PRO A 193 22.51 -12.56 -5.23
N ILE A 194 22.60 -11.82 -4.13
CA ILE A 194 21.79 -10.63 -3.90
C ILE A 194 22.51 -9.44 -4.50
N ASN A 195 21.99 -8.90 -5.59
CA ASN A 195 22.53 -7.70 -6.22
C ASN A 195 21.91 -6.45 -5.58
N LEU A 196 22.71 -5.71 -4.84
CA LEU A 196 22.28 -4.45 -4.22
C LEU A 196 22.75 -3.26 -5.06
N PHE A 197 21.81 -2.39 -5.40
CA PHE A 197 22.07 -1.12 -6.10
C PHE A 197 22.05 0.08 -5.15
N VAL A 198 21.99 -0.16 -3.85
CA VAL A 198 22.00 0.83 -2.77
C VAL A 198 23.07 0.48 -1.74
N ARG A 199 23.55 1.48 -1.01
CA ARG A 199 24.53 1.29 0.04
C ARG A 199 23.97 0.52 1.24
N LEU A 200 24.80 -0.18 1.99
CA LEU A 200 24.38 -0.92 3.18
C LEU A 200 23.86 0.00 4.30
N GLU A 201 24.33 1.23 4.34
CA GLU A 201 23.94 2.27 5.32
C GLU A 201 22.61 2.95 4.93
N THR A 202 22.08 2.71 3.72
CA THR A 202 20.80 3.28 3.32
C THR A 202 19.71 2.79 4.27
N SER A 203 19.05 3.74 4.94
CA SER A 203 18.05 3.49 5.98
C SER A 203 16.67 3.91 5.49
N LYS A 204 15.71 3.00 5.59
CA LYS A 204 14.31 3.24 5.22
C LYS A 204 13.37 2.66 6.26
N ASN A 205 12.16 3.16 6.28
CA ASN A 205 11.08 2.61 7.11
C ASN A 205 10.41 1.44 6.39
N TYR A 206 10.28 0.29 7.06
CA TYR A 206 9.64 -0.93 6.54
C TYR A 206 8.53 -1.37 7.50
N ILE A 207 7.30 -1.40 6.99
CA ILE A 207 6.14 -1.82 7.77
C ILE A 207 5.64 -3.18 7.31
N HIS A 208 5.35 -4.07 8.28
CA HIS A 208 4.74 -5.37 7.97
C HIS A 208 3.28 -5.20 7.55
N LEU A 209 2.84 -6.01 6.58
CA LEU A 209 1.49 -5.99 6.04
C LEU A 209 0.39 -5.99 7.10
N SER A 210 0.50 -6.86 8.09
CA SER A 210 -0.52 -6.97 9.16
C SER A 210 -0.59 -5.71 10.01
N ASP A 211 0.56 -5.06 10.28
CA ASP A 211 0.58 -3.82 11.05
C ASP A 211 0.01 -2.66 10.25
N ALA A 212 0.35 -2.57 8.96
CA ALA A 212 -0.22 -1.58 8.06
C ALA A 212 -1.75 -1.71 7.97
N ALA A 213 -2.25 -2.94 7.76
CA ALA A 213 -3.68 -3.21 7.69
C ALA A 213 -4.40 -2.83 9.00
N LYS A 214 -3.79 -3.16 10.15
CA LYS A 214 -4.32 -2.82 11.47
C LYS A 214 -4.39 -1.31 11.71
N ILE A 215 -3.33 -0.58 11.37
CA ILE A 215 -3.33 0.90 11.45
C ILE A 215 -4.44 1.48 10.59
N ILE A 216 -4.58 1.00 9.35
CA ILE A 216 -5.61 1.46 8.41
C ILE A 216 -7.01 1.26 9.00
N VAL A 217 -7.32 0.04 9.43
CA VAL A 217 -8.65 -0.30 9.95
C VAL A 217 -8.94 0.43 11.26
N ASN A 218 -7.96 0.54 12.17
CA ASN A 218 -8.10 1.31 13.40
C ASN A 218 -8.33 2.80 13.11
N THR A 219 -7.59 3.37 12.14
CA THR A 219 -7.80 4.76 11.70
C THR A 219 -9.21 4.96 11.21
N MET A 220 -9.70 4.08 10.31
CA MET A 220 -11.08 4.17 9.80
C MET A 220 -12.12 4.01 10.90
N ARG A 221 -11.90 3.12 11.86
CA ARG A 221 -12.79 2.95 13.03
C ARG A 221 -12.88 4.21 13.88
N LEU A 222 -11.74 4.86 14.16
CA LEU A 222 -11.68 6.08 14.94
C LEU A 222 -12.45 7.23 14.26
N VAL A 223 -12.21 7.43 12.96
CA VAL A 223 -12.82 8.57 12.25
C VAL A 223 -14.29 8.34 11.93
N SER A 224 -14.70 7.13 11.58
CA SER A 224 -16.11 6.79 11.29
C SER A 224 -17.00 6.88 12.53
N GLY A 225 -16.45 6.72 13.73
CA GLY A 225 -17.18 6.84 15.00
C GLY A 225 -17.46 8.29 15.42
N GLN A 226 -16.83 9.28 14.80
CA GLN A 226 -16.96 10.69 15.19
C GLN A 226 -18.15 11.43 14.55
N GLY A 227 -18.86 10.80 13.63
CA GLY A 227 -20.08 11.35 13.00
C GLY A 227 -19.88 12.65 12.20
N THR A 228 -18.64 12.99 11.84
CA THR A 228 -18.29 14.22 11.13
C THR A 228 -18.34 14.00 9.62
N THR A 229 -19.30 14.60 8.95
CA THR A 229 -19.34 14.71 7.49
C THR A 229 -18.23 15.66 7.00
N ASN A 230 -17.74 15.47 5.78
CA ASN A 230 -16.72 16.30 5.13
C ASN A 230 -15.36 16.38 5.86
N SER A 231 -15.03 15.35 6.66
CA SER A 231 -13.75 15.32 7.36
C SER A 231 -12.67 14.69 6.48
N LYS A 232 -11.51 15.33 6.45
CA LYS A 232 -10.35 14.97 5.63
C LYS A 232 -9.18 14.66 6.55
N TYR A 233 -8.65 13.45 6.48
CA TYR A 233 -7.51 13.03 7.29
C TYR A 233 -6.36 12.57 6.41
N LEU A 234 -5.16 13.02 6.76
CA LEU A 234 -3.90 12.47 6.26
C LEU A 234 -3.25 11.68 7.38
N LYS A 235 -2.87 10.44 7.10
CA LYS A 235 -2.25 9.55 8.09
C LYS A 235 -1.00 8.89 7.52
N LEU A 236 0.12 8.97 8.22
CA LEU A 236 1.29 8.16 7.95
C LEU A 236 1.09 6.74 8.51
N ILE A 237 1.32 5.75 7.65
CA ILE A 237 1.23 4.33 8.00
C ILE A 237 2.65 3.77 7.94
N VAL A 238 3.30 3.78 9.11
CA VAL A 238 4.75 3.60 9.23
C VAL A 238 5.10 2.69 10.40
N ALA A 239 6.26 2.04 10.33
CA ALA A 239 6.83 1.33 11.46
C ALA A 239 7.49 2.31 12.44
N ASP A 240 7.71 1.85 13.68
CA ASP A 240 8.32 2.67 14.73
C ASP A 240 9.80 2.96 14.47
N GLU A 241 10.48 2.05 13.78
CA GLU A 241 11.92 2.12 13.53
C GLU A 241 12.25 2.02 12.04
N ASN A 242 13.37 2.60 11.70
CA ASN A 242 13.99 2.44 10.40
C ASN A 242 14.99 1.28 10.42
N LEU A 243 15.16 0.65 9.25
CA LEU A 243 16.14 -0.41 9.06
C LEU A 243 17.12 -0.04 7.96
N THR A 244 18.41 -0.24 8.22
CA THR A 244 19.42 -0.17 7.17
C THR A 244 19.39 -1.46 6.33
N VAL A 245 19.88 -1.38 5.10
CA VAL A 245 20.06 -2.56 4.25
C VAL A 245 20.95 -3.59 4.95
N GLY A 246 21.99 -3.13 5.66
CA GLY A 246 22.87 -3.97 6.47
C GLY A 246 22.13 -4.69 7.60
N ASN A 247 21.22 -4.00 8.33
CA ASN A 247 20.37 -4.61 9.36
C ASN A 247 19.48 -5.71 8.76
N ILE A 248 18.83 -5.44 7.61
CA ILE A 248 17.97 -6.41 6.93
C ILE A 248 18.74 -7.67 6.57
N LEU A 249 19.93 -7.53 5.97
CA LEU A 249 20.79 -8.65 5.63
C LEU A 249 21.26 -9.44 6.87
N SER A 250 21.63 -8.74 7.95
CA SER A 250 22.07 -9.35 9.20
C SER A 250 20.95 -10.19 9.84
N VAL A 251 19.74 -9.63 9.90
CA VAL A 251 18.56 -10.34 10.42
C VAL A 251 18.21 -11.52 9.54
N ALA A 252 18.20 -11.35 8.21
CA ALA A 252 17.94 -12.45 7.27
C ALA A 252 18.95 -13.59 7.43
N LYS A 253 20.24 -13.27 7.53
CA LYS A 253 21.31 -14.24 7.79
C LYS A 253 21.08 -15.00 9.11
N SER A 254 20.79 -14.28 10.19
CA SER A 254 20.56 -14.88 11.51
C SER A 254 19.34 -15.78 11.54
N VAL A 255 18.22 -15.30 11.02
CA VAL A 255 16.92 -16.00 11.03
C VAL A 255 16.92 -17.23 10.13
N LEU A 256 17.52 -17.12 8.95
CA LEU A 256 17.51 -18.18 7.93
C LEU A 256 18.71 -19.13 8.07
N ARG A 257 19.68 -18.79 8.94
CA ARG A 257 20.94 -19.53 9.17
C ARG A 257 21.71 -19.79 7.87
N ILE A 258 21.66 -18.84 6.94
CA ILE A 258 22.32 -18.91 5.63
C ILE A 258 23.18 -17.66 5.47
N LYS A 259 24.38 -17.81 4.94
CA LYS A 259 25.24 -16.68 4.56
C LYS A 259 24.95 -16.32 3.10
N PRO A 260 24.19 -15.23 2.82
CA PRO A 260 23.86 -14.85 1.46
C PRO A 260 25.13 -14.34 0.74
N LEU A 261 25.22 -14.63 -0.56
CA LEU A 261 26.17 -13.97 -1.44
C LEU A 261 25.63 -12.58 -1.77
N VAL A 262 26.38 -11.54 -1.45
CA VAL A 262 25.94 -10.15 -1.67
C VAL A 262 26.94 -9.45 -2.58
N THR A 263 26.45 -8.87 -3.67
CA THR A 263 27.21 -7.97 -4.53
C THR A 263 26.63 -6.57 -4.41
N VAL A 264 27.47 -5.58 -4.19
CA VAL A 264 27.06 -4.17 -4.11
C VAL A 264 27.57 -3.47 -5.38
N SER A 265 26.65 -2.99 -6.22
CA SER A 265 27.00 -2.19 -7.39
C SER A 265 26.97 -0.69 -7.05
N THR A 266 28.09 -0.02 -7.31
CA THR A 266 28.21 1.43 -7.11
C THR A 266 27.78 2.28 -8.32
N LYS A 267 27.51 1.62 -9.46
CA LYS A 267 27.19 2.27 -10.74
C LYS A 267 25.67 2.29 -10.99
N SER A 268 24.88 2.96 -10.18
CA SER A 268 23.47 3.17 -10.54
C SER A 268 23.07 4.63 -10.29
N LYS A 269 22.15 5.14 -11.13
CA LYS A 269 21.47 6.45 -10.94
C LYS A 269 20.72 6.54 -9.58
N HIS A 270 20.57 5.42 -8.86
CA HIS A 270 19.97 5.35 -7.53
C HIS A 270 20.89 5.83 -6.39
N ASN A 271 22.15 6.19 -6.67
CA ASN A 271 23.05 6.77 -5.66
C ASN A 271 22.65 8.19 -5.21
N GLU A 272 21.67 8.80 -5.86
CA GLU A 272 21.14 10.13 -5.51
C GLU A 272 19.98 10.06 -4.51
N GLN A 273 19.47 8.85 -4.17
CA GLN A 273 18.42 8.73 -3.15
C GLN A 273 18.94 9.13 -1.76
N PRO A 274 18.13 9.83 -0.96
CA PRO A 274 18.51 10.19 0.40
C PRO A 274 18.97 8.95 1.18
N ARG A 275 20.08 9.07 1.91
CA ARG A 275 20.62 7.96 2.72
C ARG A 275 19.68 7.55 3.85
N VAL A 276 18.88 8.50 4.33
CA VAL A 276 17.95 8.28 5.43
C VAL A 276 16.59 8.87 5.05
N ILE A 277 15.58 8.02 5.00
CA ILE A 277 14.18 8.42 4.91
C ILE A 277 13.49 7.86 6.15
N SER A 278 13.13 8.75 7.08
CA SER A 278 12.46 8.40 8.33
C SER A 278 11.13 9.13 8.46
N PHE A 279 10.21 8.51 9.18
CA PHE A 279 8.85 9.02 9.36
C PHE A 279 8.47 8.97 10.83
N ARG A 280 7.59 9.88 11.22
CA ARG A 280 6.93 9.89 12.54
C ARG A 280 5.48 10.36 12.37
N SER A 281 4.53 9.48 12.60
CA SER A 281 3.11 9.84 12.56
C SER A 281 2.76 10.67 13.80
N VAL A 282 2.02 11.76 13.59
CA VAL A 282 1.56 12.69 14.64
C VAL A 282 0.03 12.88 14.63
N ILE A 283 -0.67 12.28 13.66
CA ILE A 283 -2.11 12.34 13.52
C ILE A 283 -2.73 10.99 13.88
N LEU A 284 -3.83 10.98 14.64
CA LEU A 284 -4.58 9.76 15.03
C LEU A 284 -3.65 8.66 15.59
N THR A 285 -2.71 9.02 16.45
CA THR A 285 -1.66 8.13 16.98
C THR A 285 -2.21 6.96 17.81
N SER A 286 -3.42 7.08 18.33
CA SER A 286 -4.11 5.95 19.00
C SER A 286 -4.39 4.77 18.07
N ALA A 287 -4.48 4.98 16.74
CA ALA A 287 -4.57 3.90 15.76
C ALA A 287 -3.32 3.00 15.74
N ASP A 288 -2.18 3.53 16.16
CA ASP A 288 -0.87 2.87 16.16
C ASP A 288 -0.58 2.14 17.49
N SER A 289 -1.47 2.27 18.50
CA SER A 289 -1.26 1.80 19.88
C SER A 289 -1.52 0.30 20.02
N PHE A 290 -0.68 -0.52 19.40
CA PHE A 290 -0.66 -1.98 19.55
C PHE A 290 0.76 -2.52 19.38
N SER A 291 0.99 -3.76 19.83
CA SER A 291 2.28 -4.43 19.63
C SER A 291 2.48 -4.79 18.16
N LYS A 292 3.46 -4.18 17.52
CA LYS A 292 3.82 -4.42 16.13
C LYS A 292 4.63 -5.70 15.95
N ILE A 293 4.57 -6.27 14.77
CA ILE A 293 5.34 -7.46 14.41
C ILE A 293 6.82 -7.12 14.35
N GLN A 294 7.61 -7.82 15.16
CA GLN A 294 9.06 -7.68 15.13
C GLN A 294 9.60 -8.09 13.76
N PHE A 295 10.61 -7.38 13.27
CA PHE A 295 11.14 -7.56 11.94
C PHE A 295 11.66 -8.99 11.65
N ASN A 296 12.30 -9.64 12.64
CA ASN A 296 12.75 -11.02 12.54
C ASN A 296 11.59 -12.02 12.37
N VAL A 297 10.44 -11.75 12.98
CA VAL A 297 9.19 -12.53 12.80
C VAL A 297 8.63 -12.31 11.41
N GLY A 298 8.56 -11.05 10.97
CA GLY A 298 8.08 -10.69 9.63
C GLY A 298 8.90 -11.37 8.51
N ILE A 299 10.22 -11.41 8.61
CA ILE A 299 11.09 -12.14 7.66
C ILE A 299 10.77 -13.64 7.66
N LYS A 300 10.56 -14.27 8.82
CA LYS A 300 10.16 -15.68 8.90
C LYS A 300 8.85 -15.94 8.14
N CYS A 301 7.85 -15.06 8.34
CA CYS A 301 6.57 -15.18 7.63
C CYS A 301 6.74 -15.10 6.11
N VAL A 302 7.51 -14.14 5.61
CA VAL A 302 7.81 -14.01 4.17
C VAL A 302 8.47 -15.29 3.64
N MET A 303 9.49 -15.80 4.35
CA MET A 303 10.21 -16.99 3.94
C MET A 303 9.34 -18.27 3.97
N GLN A 304 8.43 -18.39 4.94
CA GLN A 304 7.50 -19.52 5.00
C GLN A 304 6.58 -19.58 3.78
N VAL A 305 6.03 -18.44 3.39
CA VAL A 305 5.16 -18.35 2.19
C VAL A 305 5.96 -18.66 0.94
N LEU A 306 7.14 -18.06 0.77
CA LEU A 306 8.02 -18.36 -0.36
C LEU A 306 8.34 -19.87 -0.48
N ARG A 307 8.66 -20.51 0.64
CA ARG A 307 8.91 -21.97 0.66
C ARG A 307 7.67 -22.77 0.28
N SER A 308 6.50 -22.38 0.78
CA SER A 308 5.24 -23.06 0.45
C SER A 308 4.90 -22.93 -1.03
N ASP A 309 5.06 -21.73 -1.59
CA ASP A 309 4.86 -21.50 -3.03
C ASP A 309 5.85 -22.27 -3.89
N PHE A 310 7.10 -22.31 -3.45
CA PHE A 310 8.13 -23.10 -4.09
C PHE A 310 7.81 -24.60 -4.11
N MET A 311 7.34 -25.16 -3.00
CA MET A 311 6.97 -26.58 -2.88
C MET A 311 5.75 -26.94 -3.74
N ARG A 312 4.81 -25.99 -3.92
CA ARG A 312 3.60 -26.19 -4.74
C ARG A 312 3.86 -26.07 -6.24
N ASN A 313 4.68 -25.11 -6.64
CA ASN A 313 4.82 -24.69 -8.04
C ASN A 313 6.15 -25.08 -8.67
N GLY A 314 7.07 -25.71 -7.91
CA GLY A 314 8.43 -26.06 -8.34
C GLY A 314 9.34 -24.83 -8.52
N TRP A 315 10.58 -25.08 -8.97
CA TRP A 315 11.52 -24.02 -9.31
C TRP A 315 10.97 -23.22 -10.52
N ARG A 316 10.65 -21.96 -10.30
CA ARG A 316 10.48 -21.03 -11.43
C ARG A 316 11.87 -20.85 -12.05
N THR A 317 12.11 -21.46 -13.19
CA THR A 317 13.38 -21.33 -13.91
C THR A 317 13.61 -19.86 -14.26
N THR A 318 14.86 -19.41 -14.13
CA THR A 318 15.33 -18.04 -14.44
C THR A 318 15.06 -17.60 -15.89
N SER A 319 14.63 -18.49 -16.76
CA SER A 319 14.27 -18.20 -18.16
C SER A 319 12.98 -17.42 -18.37
N SER A 320 12.17 -17.19 -17.33
CA SER A 320 10.97 -16.34 -17.39
C SER A 320 11.18 -14.94 -16.79
N ARG A 321 12.43 -14.55 -16.53
CA ARG A 321 12.80 -13.28 -15.86
C ARG A 321 13.54 -12.28 -16.76
N ASN A 322 13.53 -12.50 -18.10
CA ASN A 322 14.03 -11.51 -19.08
C ASN A 322 12.92 -10.67 -19.64
#